data_0d839783fae8127387d3804db5487e9f
#
_entry.id   0d839783fae8127387d3804db5487e9f
#
_cell.length_a   1.000
_cell.length_b   1.000
_cell.length_c   1.000
_cell.angle_alpha   90.00
_cell.angle_beta   90.00
_cell.angle_gamma   90.00
#
_symmetry.space_group_name_H-M   'P 1'
#
loop_
_entity.id
_entity.type
_entity.pdbx_description
1 polymer ?
#
loop_
_entity_poly.entity_id
_entity_poly.type
_entity_poly.pdbx_seq_one_letter_code
_entity_poly.pdbx_strand_id
1 'polypeptide(L)'
;MIPARPLSGHSSLLPLALALSALLLAPAAHAEKADRDKPINIESNRLEYNDATKVSTFIGSVVLTKGTIRITGDRMVLTQVGRNAQTARVNGTQASFRQKRDGMEQYIHGVADQIFYDTRTDQVTLTGRARLQRQNCNQPVDEITGGHIVYSASTETFSVDGQQRGERPG
;
A
#
# COMPACT_ATOMS: atom_id res chain seq x y z
N MET A 1 28.30 60.58 62.94
CA MET A 1 28.66 60.70 61.53
C MET A 1 28.95 59.28 60.97
N ILE A 2 27.95 58.59 60.38
CA ILE A 2 28.07 57.29 59.87
C ILE A 2 27.45 57.30 58.47
N PRO A 3 28.17 57.00 57.40
CA PRO A 3 27.58 56.94 56.07
C PRO A 3 26.92 55.54 55.79
N ALA A 4 25.75 55.59 55.24
CA ALA A 4 24.98 54.42 54.78
C ALA A 4 25.56 53.82 53.50
N ARG A 5 25.58 52.46 53.44
CA ARG A 5 25.88 51.65 52.22
C ARG A 5 24.61 51.42 51.43
N PRO A 6 24.59 51.51 50.11
CA PRO A 6 23.50 50.99 49.29
C PRO A 6 23.69 49.54 48.98
N LEU A 7 22.63 48.74 49.17
CA LEU A 7 22.51 47.35 48.72
C LEU A 7 22.11 47.30 47.24
N SER A 8 22.99 46.79 46.40
CA SER A 8 22.67 46.50 45.01
C SER A 8 22.14 45.04 44.88
N GLY A 9 20.84 44.93 44.71
CA GLY A 9 20.21 43.67 44.36
C GLY A 9 20.30 43.39 42.85
N HIS A 10 21.12 42.44 42.46
CA HIS A 10 21.13 41.93 41.08
C HIS A 10 20.19 40.76 41.01
N SER A 11 18.98 40.95 40.47
CA SER A 11 18.05 39.92 40.16
C SER A 11 18.45 39.23 38.83
N SER A 12 19.08 38.09 38.94
CA SER A 12 19.37 37.21 37.77
C SER A 12 18.12 36.40 37.38
N LEU A 13 17.33 36.94 36.44
CA LEU A 13 16.16 36.25 35.85
C LEU A 13 16.43 35.81 34.40
N LEU A 14 17.60 35.25 34.09
CA LEU A 14 17.94 34.92 32.69
C LEU A 14 18.44 33.53 32.38
N PRO A 15 18.01 32.44 33.05
CA PRO A 15 18.19 31.13 32.38
C PRO A 15 16.93 30.33 32.11
N LEU A 16 15.71 30.86 32.30
CA LEU A 16 14.49 30.04 32.09
C LEU A 16 13.88 30.12 30.68
N ALA A 17 14.33 31.07 29.85
CA ALA A 17 13.79 31.29 28.50
C ALA A 17 14.45 30.40 27.41
N LEU A 18 15.59 29.78 27.70
CA LEU A 18 16.31 28.97 26.68
C LEU A 18 15.95 27.48 26.66
N ALA A 19 15.21 26.98 27.66
CA ALA A 19 14.84 25.58 27.76
C ALA A 19 13.53 25.22 27.03
N LEU A 20 12.74 26.21 26.58
CA LEU A 20 11.41 25.95 25.95
C LEU A 20 11.43 25.91 24.42
N SER A 21 12.56 26.26 23.78
CA SER A 21 12.68 26.29 22.31
C SER A 21 13.22 25.00 21.69
N ALA A 22 13.63 24.00 22.48
CA ALA A 22 14.19 22.73 21.99
C ALA A 22 13.15 21.63 21.75
N LEU A 23 11.85 21.89 22.00
CA LEU A 23 10.81 20.85 21.95
C LEU A 23 10.02 20.82 20.63
N LEU A 24 10.39 21.61 19.62
CA LEU A 24 9.62 21.75 18.37
C LEU A 24 10.28 21.15 17.11
N LEU A 25 11.38 20.43 17.26
CA LEU A 25 11.98 19.66 16.16
C LEU A 25 11.79 18.15 16.41
N ALA A 26 10.54 17.71 16.62
CA ALA A 26 10.22 16.32 16.39
C ALA A 26 10.31 16.10 14.87
N PRO A 27 11.21 15.21 14.35
CA PRO A 27 11.14 14.82 12.95
C PRO A 27 9.73 14.26 12.74
N ALA A 28 9.00 14.82 11.77
CA ALA A 28 7.79 14.17 11.29
C ALA A 28 8.23 12.77 10.86
N ALA A 29 7.91 11.74 11.65
CA ALA A 29 8.06 10.36 11.26
C ALA A 29 7.10 10.18 10.08
N HIS A 30 7.63 10.34 8.86
CA HIS A 30 6.99 9.82 7.68
C HIS A 30 6.93 8.31 7.90
N ALA A 31 5.75 7.79 8.17
CA ALA A 31 5.47 6.37 8.09
C ALA A 31 5.76 5.97 6.63
N GLU A 32 6.98 5.53 6.40
CA GLU A 32 7.45 5.03 5.12
C GLU A 32 6.68 3.74 4.89
N LYS A 33 5.82 3.73 3.87
CA LYS A 33 4.98 2.58 3.59
C LYS A 33 5.88 1.41 3.21
N ALA A 34 5.93 0.45 4.10
CA ALA A 34 6.93 -0.61 4.17
C ALA A 34 7.11 -1.44 2.87
N ASP A 35 6.11 -1.42 1.97
CA ASP A 35 6.12 -2.23 0.75
C ASP A 35 6.63 -1.49 -0.50
N ARG A 36 6.63 -0.13 -0.51
CA ARG A 36 6.90 0.64 -1.73
C ARG A 36 8.24 0.33 -2.38
N ASP A 37 9.29 0.26 -1.57
CA ASP A 37 10.67 0.09 -2.04
C ASP A 37 11.16 -1.37 -2.00
N LYS A 38 10.25 -2.31 -1.71
CA LYS A 38 10.59 -3.73 -1.70
C LYS A 38 10.71 -4.27 -3.12
N PRO A 39 11.65 -5.19 -3.36
CA PRO A 39 11.76 -5.86 -4.65
C PRO A 39 10.53 -6.73 -4.93
N ILE A 40 10.21 -6.87 -6.22
CA ILE A 40 9.22 -7.84 -6.69
C ILE A 40 9.92 -9.18 -6.88
N ASN A 41 9.36 -10.23 -6.28
CA ASN A 41 9.71 -11.61 -6.52
C ASN A 41 8.52 -12.32 -7.15
N ILE A 42 8.77 -13.20 -8.13
CA ILE A 42 7.72 -13.94 -8.82
C ILE A 42 8.11 -15.41 -8.93
N GLU A 43 7.20 -16.28 -8.54
CA GLU A 43 7.29 -17.72 -8.67
C GLU A 43 6.22 -18.21 -9.65
N SER A 44 6.53 -19.21 -10.48
CA SER A 44 5.60 -19.85 -11.41
C SER A 44 6.17 -21.17 -11.92
N ASN A 45 5.34 -22.00 -12.52
CA ASN A 45 5.80 -23.24 -13.16
C ASN A 45 6.56 -22.98 -14.47
N ARG A 46 6.24 -21.89 -15.17
CA ARG A 46 6.84 -21.55 -16.48
C ARG A 46 6.93 -20.03 -16.66
N LEU A 47 8.04 -19.57 -17.24
CA LEU A 47 8.28 -18.18 -17.66
C LEU A 47 8.55 -18.14 -19.17
N GLU A 48 7.87 -17.22 -19.85
CA GLU A 48 8.15 -16.80 -21.23
C GLU A 48 8.51 -15.32 -21.23
N TYR A 49 9.65 -14.95 -21.82
CA TYR A 49 10.10 -13.56 -21.88
C TYR A 49 10.28 -13.11 -23.33
N ASN A 50 9.75 -11.94 -23.65
CA ASN A 50 9.93 -11.30 -24.94
C ASN A 50 10.72 -10.00 -24.74
N ASP A 51 11.97 -9.99 -25.21
CA ASP A 51 12.87 -8.85 -25.02
C ASP A 51 12.45 -7.63 -25.87
N ALA A 52 11.89 -7.85 -27.05
CA ALA A 52 11.48 -6.75 -27.95
C ALA A 52 10.30 -5.95 -27.35
N THR A 53 9.39 -6.62 -26.65
CA THR A 53 8.21 -5.99 -26.02
C THR A 53 8.38 -5.72 -24.52
N LYS A 54 9.49 -6.21 -23.93
CA LYS A 54 9.74 -6.16 -22.47
C LYS A 54 8.60 -6.77 -21.64
N VAL A 55 8.00 -7.83 -22.16
CA VAL A 55 6.89 -8.56 -21.53
C VAL A 55 7.37 -9.91 -21.03
N SER A 56 7.09 -10.19 -19.76
CA SER A 56 7.25 -11.50 -19.15
C SER A 56 5.88 -12.13 -18.91
N THR A 57 5.70 -13.37 -19.35
CA THR A 57 4.48 -14.16 -19.08
C THR A 57 4.82 -15.30 -18.16
N PHE A 58 4.18 -15.33 -17.00
CA PHE A 58 4.31 -16.37 -16.00
C PHE A 58 3.06 -17.26 -16.04
N ILE A 59 3.23 -18.58 -16.01
CA ILE A 59 2.16 -19.56 -16.22
C ILE A 59 2.24 -20.66 -15.16
N GLY A 60 1.09 -20.93 -14.54
CA GLY A 60 0.87 -21.99 -13.56
C GLY A 60 1.35 -21.62 -12.15
N SER A 61 0.46 -21.70 -11.19
CA SER A 61 0.71 -21.43 -9.75
C SER A 61 1.51 -20.14 -9.50
N VAL A 62 1.07 -19.07 -10.18
CA VAL A 62 1.80 -17.80 -10.13
C VAL A 62 1.65 -17.14 -8.75
N VAL A 63 2.77 -16.71 -8.19
CA VAL A 63 2.84 -15.94 -6.95
C VAL A 63 3.75 -14.75 -7.16
N LEU A 64 3.22 -13.54 -7.03
CA LEU A 64 3.98 -12.29 -6.93
C LEU A 64 4.03 -11.85 -5.47
N THR A 65 5.22 -11.50 -4.99
CA THR A 65 5.41 -10.89 -3.67
C THR A 65 6.19 -9.59 -3.78
N LYS A 66 5.78 -8.58 -2.99
CA LYS A 66 6.49 -7.30 -2.83
C LYS A 66 6.27 -6.82 -1.39
N GLY A 67 7.24 -7.02 -0.52
CA GLY A 67 7.07 -6.80 0.91
C GLY A 67 5.95 -7.66 1.49
N THR A 68 4.89 -7.03 2.00
CA THR A 68 3.71 -7.73 2.54
C THR A 68 2.64 -8.02 1.48
N ILE A 69 2.76 -7.40 0.30
CA ILE A 69 1.87 -7.64 -0.85
C ILE A 69 2.13 -9.04 -1.40
N ARG A 70 1.06 -9.81 -1.57
CA ARG A 70 1.05 -11.11 -2.23
C ARG A 70 -0.11 -11.17 -3.22
N ILE A 71 0.19 -11.49 -4.49
CA ILE A 71 -0.82 -11.67 -5.54
C ILE A 71 -0.63 -13.08 -6.13
N THR A 72 -1.71 -13.84 -6.27
CA THR A 72 -1.69 -15.20 -6.82
C THR A 72 -2.67 -15.37 -7.95
N GLY A 73 -2.38 -16.30 -8.87
CA GLY A 73 -3.26 -16.66 -9.97
C GLY A 73 -2.69 -17.76 -10.85
N ASP A 74 -3.36 -18.04 -11.96
CA ASP A 74 -2.97 -19.10 -12.89
C ASP A 74 -2.01 -18.60 -13.98
N ARG A 75 -2.15 -17.32 -14.34
CA ARG A 75 -1.33 -16.63 -15.36
C ARG A 75 -1.10 -15.19 -14.98
N MET A 76 0.13 -14.71 -15.19
CA MET A 76 0.47 -13.30 -15.03
C MET A 76 1.23 -12.79 -16.25
N VAL A 77 0.88 -11.57 -16.68
CA VAL A 77 1.63 -10.80 -17.66
C VAL A 77 2.23 -9.61 -16.93
N LEU A 78 3.56 -9.56 -16.88
CA LEU A 78 4.33 -8.46 -16.33
C LEU A 78 4.91 -7.63 -17.48
N THR A 79 4.64 -6.34 -17.48
CA THR A 79 5.12 -5.40 -18.51
C THR A 79 5.96 -4.33 -17.83
N GLN A 80 7.17 -4.09 -18.37
CA GLN A 80 8.02 -3.00 -17.96
C GLN A 80 7.48 -1.68 -18.55
N VAL A 81 7.14 -0.72 -17.69
CA VAL A 81 6.67 0.63 -18.08
C VAL A 81 7.66 1.69 -17.58
N GLY A 82 8.61 2.06 -18.47
CA GLY A 82 9.69 2.95 -18.06
C GLY A 82 10.84 2.26 -17.31
N ARG A 83 11.69 3.05 -16.65
CA ARG A 83 12.94 2.52 -16.07
C ARG A 83 12.71 1.69 -14.80
N ASN A 84 11.78 2.12 -13.93
CA ASN A 84 11.61 1.56 -12.59
C ASN A 84 10.14 1.21 -12.26
N ALA A 85 9.27 1.13 -13.27
CA ALA A 85 7.86 0.85 -13.09
C ALA A 85 7.44 -0.38 -13.89
N GLN A 86 6.57 -1.17 -13.31
CA GLN A 86 6.02 -2.38 -13.91
C GLN A 86 4.51 -2.42 -13.67
N THR A 87 3.81 -3.06 -14.60
CA THR A 87 2.41 -3.44 -14.39
C THR A 87 2.28 -4.96 -14.45
N ALA A 88 1.52 -5.51 -13.53
CA ALA A 88 1.21 -6.94 -13.49
C ALA A 88 -0.29 -7.14 -13.70
N ARG A 89 -0.65 -7.98 -14.67
CA ARG A 89 -2.03 -8.44 -14.90
C ARG A 89 -2.10 -9.91 -14.58
N VAL A 90 -2.87 -10.26 -13.56
CA VAL A 90 -3.00 -11.62 -13.04
C VAL A 90 -4.41 -12.12 -13.29
N ASN A 91 -4.52 -13.28 -13.90
CA ASN A 91 -5.78 -13.97 -14.16
C ASN A 91 -5.76 -15.33 -13.46
N GLY A 92 -6.93 -15.79 -13.04
CA GLY A 92 -7.11 -17.11 -12.43
C GLY A 92 -8.58 -17.47 -12.28
N THR A 93 -8.87 -18.72 -11.99
CA THR A 93 -10.24 -19.15 -11.64
C THR A 93 -10.74 -18.34 -10.45
N GLN A 94 -9.82 -17.92 -9.58
CA GLN A 94 -9.96 -16.90 -8.56
C GLN A 94 -8.57 -16.34 -8.26
N ALA A 95 -8.20 -15.23 -8.91
CA ALA A 95 -6.99 -14.52 -8.55
C ALA A 95 -7.16 -13.88 -7.18
N SER A 96 -6.10 -13.84 -6.37
CA SER A 96 -6.13 -13.26 -5.02
C SER A 96 -5.05 -12.22 -4.78
N PHE A 97 -5.38 -11.24 -3.95
CA PHE A 97 -4.50 -10.19 -3.45
C PHE A 97 -4.54 -10.18 -1.93
N ARG A 98 -3.40 -10.01 -1.30
CA ARG A 98 -3.32 -9.80 0.16
C ARG A 98 -2.20 -8.81 0.47
N GLN A 99 -2.47 -7.92 1.45
CA GLN A 99 -1.49 -6.97 2.00
C GLN A 99 -1.72 -6.79 3.50
N LYS A 100 -0.65 -6.73 4.28
CA LYS A 100 -0.72 -6.32 5.69
C LYS A 100 -0.90 -4.80 5.75
N ARG A 101 -1.79 -4.33 6.62
CA ARG A 101 -1.98 -2.90 6.87
C ARG A 101 -0.84 -2.32 7.71
N ASP A 102 -0.46 -1.09 7.39
CA ASP A 102 0.61 -0.40 8.10
C ASP A 102 0.25 -0.21 9.59
N GLY A 103 1.19 -0.61 10.47
CA GLY A 103 1.05 -0.45 11.92
C GLY A 103 -0.04 -1.30 12.59
N MET A 104 -0.65 -2.26 11.87
CA MET A 104 -1.75 -3.08 12.38
C MET A 104 -1.56 -4.56 12.11
N GLU A 105 -2.12 -5.43 12.95
CA GLU A 105 -2.22 -6.88 12.71
C GLU A 105 -3.47 -7.22 11.87
N GLN A 106 -3.76 -6.39 10.88
CA GLN A 106 -4.87 -6.56 9.96
C GLN A 106 -4.36 -6.70 8.53
N TYR A 107 -5.17 -7.33 7.70
CA TYR A 107 -4.88 -7.55 6.28
C TYR A 107 -6.03 -7.05 5.42
N ILE A 108 -5.68 -6.53 4.24
CA ILE A 108 -6.62 -6.40 3.13
C ILE A 108 -6.47 -7.65 2.27
N HIS A 109 -7.57 -8.30 1.98
CA HIS A 109 -7.64 -9.48 1.13
C HIS A 109 -8.66 -9.26 0.02
N GLY A 110 -8.24 -9.39 -1.23
CA GLY A 110 -9.08 -9.23 -2.41
C GLY A 110 -9.08 -10.50 -3.25
N VAL A 111 -10.22 -10.79 -3.88
CA VAL A 111 -10.34 -11.85 -4.88
C VAL A 111 -11.13 -11.34 -6.08
N ALA A 112 -10.78 -11.80 -7.29
CA ALA A 112 -11.42 -11.41 -8.54
C ALA A 112 -11.08 -12.40 -9.66
N ASP A 113 -11.73 -12.27 -10.82
CA ASP A 113 -11.34 -13.01 -12.02
C ASP A 113 -10.02 -12.50 -12.60
N GLN A 114 -9.78 -11.18 -12.45
CA GLN A 114 -8.55 -10.53 -12.87
C GLN A 114 -8.11 -9.51 -11.80
N ILE A 115 -6.81 -9.47 -11.53
CA ILE A 115 -6.16 -8.46 -10.71
C ILE A 115 -5.12 -7.74 -11.57
N PHE A 116 -5.18 -6.41 -11.57
CA PHE A 116 -4.19 -5.55 -12.17
C PHE A 116 -3.46 -4.77 -11.06
N TYR A 117 -2.13 -4.78 -11.08
CA TYR A 117 -1.29 -4.07 -10.14
C TYR A 117 -0.34 -3.12 -10.87
N ASP A 118 -0.38 -1.83 -10.55
CA ASP A 118 0.54 -0.81 -11.04
C ASP A 118 1.52 -0.42 -9.91
N THR A 119 2.79 -0.77 -10.07
CA THR A 119 3.83 -0.52 -9.06
C THR A 119 4.19 0.95 -8.91
N ARG A 120 3.88 1.78 -9.90
CA ARG A 120 4.16 3.22 -9.86
C ARG A 120 3.20 3.96 -8.92
N THR A 121 1.95 3.56 -8.94
CA THR A 121 0.88 4.18 -8.14
C THR A 121 0.54 3.36 -6.89
N ASP A 122 1.09 2.14 -6.76
CA ASP A 122 0.70 1.13 -5.76
C ASP A 122 -0.81 0.85 -5.77
N GLN A 123 -1.39 0.85 -6.97
CA GLN A 123 -2.81 0.61 -7.19
C GLN A 123 -3.07 -0.83 -7.57
N VAL A 124 -4.05 -1.44 -6.90
CA VAL A 124 -4.57 -2.78 -7.21
C VAL A 124 -6.00 -2.64 -7.69
N THR A 125 -6.28 -3.14 -8.89
CA THR A 125 -7.60 -3.16 -9.49
C THR A 125 -8.10 -4.60 -9.57
N LEU A 126 -9.25 -4.86 -8.97
CA LEU A 126 -9.94 -6.15 -9.00
C LEU A 126 -11.12 -6.06 -9.97
N THR A 127 -11.18 -6.96 -10.94
CA THR A 127 -12.22 -6.93 -11.99
C THR A 127 -12.87 -8.32 -12.15
N GLY A 128 -14.18 -8.35 -12.25
CA GLY A 128 -15.00 -9.54 -12.37
C GLY A 128 -15.17 -10.27 -11.04
N ARG A 129 -16.42 -10.39 -10.58
CA ARG A 129 -16.78 -11.01 -9.29
C ARG A 129 -15.87 -10.54 -8.13
N ALA A 130 -15.54 -9.25 -8.15
CA ALA A 130 -14.58 -8.68 -7.24
C ALA A 130 -15.12 -8.63 -5.82
N ARG A 131 -14.28 -9.00 -4.87
CA ARG A 131 -14.54 -8.95 -3.43
C ARG A 131 -13.29 -8.42 -2.73
N LEU A 132 -13.47 -7.50 -1.82
CA LEU A 132 -12.41 -6.95 -0.97
C LEU A 132 -12.83 -7.07 0.49
N GLN A 133 -11.98 -7.66 1.32
CA GLN A 133 -12.21 -7.87 2.75
C GLN A 133 -11.10 -7.21 3.57
N ARG A 134 -11.47 -6.64 4.69
CA ARG A 134 -10.54 -6.41 5.79
C ARG A 134 -10.61 -7.61 6.73
N GLN A 135 -9.45 -8.15 7.09
CA GLN A 135 -9.32 -9.34 7.92
C GLN A 135 -8.51 -9.05 9.18
N ASN A 136 -8.93 -9.60 10.30
CA ASN A 136 -8.16 -9.68 11.53
C ASN A 136 -7.88 -11.16 11.84
N CYS A 137 -6.61 -11.57 11.93
CA CYS A 137 -6.23 -12.99 12.11
C CYS A 137 -6.95 -13.96 11.13
N ASN A 138 -7.04 -13.59 9.84
CA ASN A 138 -7.75 -14.33 8.79
C ASN A 138 -9.30 -14.41 8.95
N GLN A 139 -9.87 -13.74 9.93
CA GLN A 139 -11.33 -13.58 10.05
C GLN A 139 -11.78 -12.29 9.38
N PRO A 140 -12.77 -12.34 8.46
CA PRO A 140 -13.29 -11.14 7.85
C PRO A 140 -13.96 -10.25 8.90
N VAL A 141 -13.62 -8.96 8.89
CA VAL A 141 -14.24 -7.91 9.72
C VAL A 141 -15.32 -7.20 8.92
N ASP A 142 -15.02 -6.90 7.68
CA ASP A 142 -15.95 -6.30 6.71
C ASP A 142 -15.63 -6.79 5.30
N GLU A 143 -16.60 -6.68 4.42
CA GLU A 143 -16.52 -7.13 3.04
C GLU A 143 -17.26 -6.17 2.10
N ILE A 144 -16.66 -5.95 0.94
CA ILE A 144 -17.22 -5.18 -0.16
C ILE A 144 -17.17 -6.04 -1.42
N THR A 145 -18.25 -6.03 -2.19
CA THR A 145 -18.36 -6.74 -3.47
C THR A 145 -18.74 -5.79 -4.59
N GLY A 146 -18.25 -6.05 -5.80
CA GLY A 146 -18.56 -5.24 -6.98
C GLY A 146 -18.06 -5.86 -8.27
N GLY A 147 -18.36 -5.24 -9.40
CA GLY A 147 -17.80 -5.63 -10.70
C GLY A 147 -16.38 -5.15 -10.89
N HIS A 148 -16.07 -4.01 -10.26
CA HIS A 148 -14.77 -3.34 -10.37
C HIS A 148 -14.46 -2.64 -9.05
N ILE A 149 -13.33 -2.98 -8.42
CA ILE A 149 -12.86 -2.39 -7.17
C ILE A 149 -11.43 -1.91 -7.40
N VAL A 150 -11.15 -0.64 -7.11
CA VAL A 150 -9.81 -0.07 -7.12
C VAL A 150 -9.38 0.16 -5.68
N TYR A 151 -8.26 -0.42 -5.28
CA TYR A 151 -7.63 -0.26 -3.99
C TYR A 151 -6.28 0.45 -4.15
N SER A 152 -6.07 1.53 -3.43
CA SER A 152 -4.77 2.20 -3.32
C SER A 152 -4.03 1.67 -2.09
N ALA A 153 -3.02 0.85 -2.30
CA ALA A 153 -2.19 0.28 -1.24
C ALA A 153 -1.45 1.38 -0.46
N SER A 154 -1.15 2.49 -1.14
CA SER A 154 -0.43 3.61 -0.53
C SER A 154 -1.29 4.47 0.39
N THR A 155 -2.57 4.62 0.19
CA THR A 155 -3.49 5.42 1.02
C THR A 155 -4.46 4.57 1.83
N GLU A 156 -4.46 3.24 1.61
CA GLU A 156 -5.43 2.28 2.16
C GLU A 156 -6.89 2.67 1.87
N THR A 157 -7.12 3.33 0.74
CA THR A 157 -8.46 3.75 0.28
C THR A 157 -8.92 2.88 -0.87
N PHE A 158 -10.23 2.75 -1.04
CA PHE A 158 -10.81 2.01 -2.16
C PHE A 158 -11.99 2.75 -2.76
N SER A 159 -12.26 2.46 -4.04
CA SER A 159 -13.49 2.83 -4.75
C SER A 159 -14.12 1.59 -5.37
N VAL A 160 -15.44 1.58 -5.47
CA VAL A 160 -16.21 0.46 -6.02
C VAL A 160 -17.15 0.98 -7.07
N ASP A 161 -17.06 0.43 -8.28
CA ASP A 161 -18.06 0.63 -9.32
C ASP A 161 -18.97 -0.60 -9.34
N GLY A 162 -20.29 -0.37 -9.22
CA GLY A 162 -21.29 -1.42 -9.30
C GLY A 162 -21.29 -2.08 -10.68
N GLN A 163 -21.63 -3.35 -10.76
CA GLN A 163 -22.02 -3.93 -12.03
C GLN A 163 -23.20 -3.12 -12.55
N GLN A 164 -23.09 -2.57 -13.76
CA GLN A 164 -24.28 -2.16 -14.50
C GLN A 164 -25.15 -3.40 -14.61
N ARG A 165 -26.26 -3.40 -13.88
CA ARG A 165 -27.31 -4.39 -14.02
C ARG A 165 -27.81 -4.21 -15.44
N GLY A 166 -27.44 -5.13 -16.33
CA GLY A 166 -27.94 -5.11 -17.70
C GLY A 166 -29.44 -4.93 -17.66
N GLU A 167 -29.91 -3.84 -18.21
CA GLU A 167 -31.30 -3.53 -18.44
C GLU A 167 -31.83 -4.70 -19.30
N ARG A 168 -32.69 -5.51 -18.72
CA ARG A 168 -33.35 -6.58 -19.43
C ARG A 168 -34.33 -5.89 -20.36
N PRO A 169 -34.21 -5.99 -21.71
CA PRO A 169 -35.24 -5.43 -22.59
C PRO A 169 -36.55 -6.14 -22.29
N GLY A 170 -37.59 -5.35 -21.98
CA GLY A 170 -38.97 -5.82 -21.79
C GLY A 170 -39.63 -6.26 -23.10
#